data_f2b9e037a1642993df7d81bff358efb4
#
_entry.id   f2b9e037a1642993df7d81bff358efb4
#
_cell.length_a   1.000
_cell.length_b   1.000
_cell.length_c   1.000
_cell.angle_alpha   90.00
_cell.angle_beta   90.00
_cell.angle_gamma   90.00
#
_symmetry.space_group_name_H-M   'P 1'
#
loop_
_entity.id
_entity.type
_entity.pdbx_description
1 polymer ?
#
loop_
_entity_poly.entity_id
_entity_poly.type
_entity_poly.pdbx_seq_one_letter_code
_entity_poly.pdbx_strand_id
1 'polypeptide(L)'
;MRRILHIIFLTMFLAAWALPVSARRRGIDPVADSLAIEAMRQKMAQIREYRPTVALVLSGGGAKGTAHVGVIRRIEELGIPVDMVLGTSMGGLIGGLYSLGYTVEQMDSIVRNMDWNWALSDRLSRKYISYSDTKYKEKYLLSIPFYYEKDYYRMKLADENRFSPLPVHEILDIGADNEDGPDFLKRNLIGSLPSGYIYGQNVSNLISSLTIGYQDEMDFRDLPVPFTCIAADLVSGKAKIWHSGKINDAMRSTMSIPGVFAPVRIDGMVLVDGGLRDN
;
A
#
# COMPACT_ATOMS: atom_id res chain seq x y z
N MET A 1 16.16 34.50 40.72
CA MET A 1 15.64 33.13 40.62
C MET A 1 14.67 32.90 39.44
N ARG A 2 13.56 33.65 39.30
CA ARG A 2 12.60 33.44 38.20
C ARG A 2 13.20 33.50 36.78
N ARG A 3 14.09 34.46 36.48
CA ARG A 3 14.72 34.60 35.15
C ARG A 3 15.68 33.45 34.80
N ILE A 4 16.37 32.89 35.79
CA ILE A 4 17.27 31.76 35.61
C ILE A 4 16.45 30.48 35.29
N LEU A 5 15.30 30.30 35.98
CA LEU A 5 14.40 29.18 35.70
C LEU A 5 13.82 29.23 34.28
N HIS A 6 13.49 30.43 33.78
CA HIS A 6 13.00 30.58 32.39
C HIS A 6 14.07 30.31 31.36
N ILE A 7 15.33 30.68 31.62
CA ILE A 7 16.44 30.38 30.71
C ILE A 7 16.72 28.86 30.69
N ILE A 8 16.71 28.20 31.84
CA ILE A 8 16.89 26.74 31.94
C ILE A 8 15.74 26.02 31.23
N PHE A 9 14.49 26.47 31.40
CA PHE A 9 13.34 25.86 30.72
C PHE A 9 13.41 26.07 29.20
N LEU A 10 13.81 27.26 28.74
CA LEU A 10 13.96 27.57 27.31
C LEU A 10 15.11 26.79 26.69
N THR A 11 16.24 26.62 27.39
CA THR A 11 17.36 25.80 26.88
C THR A 11 17.04 24.32 26.89
N MET A 12 16.32 23.78 27.86
CA MET A 12 15.82 22.42 27.84
C MET A 12 14.80 22.18 26.71
N PHE A 13 13.91 23.15 26.45
CA PHE A 13 12.94 23.08 25.38
C PHE A 13 13.62 23.14 24.00
N LEU A 14 14.61 24.02 23.82
CA LEU A 14 15.42 24.09 22.60
C LEU A 14 16.31 22.86 22.42
N ALA A 15 16.85 22.28 23.48
CA ALA A 15 17.62 21.04 23.42
C ALA A 15 16.75 19.84 23.06
N ALA A 16 15.49 19.80 23.52
CA ALA A 16 14.53 18.77 23.12
C ALA A 16 14.15 18.85 21.63
N TRP A 17 14.18 20.05 21.04
CA TRP A 17 13.97 20.26 19.59
C TRP A 17 15.25 20.02 18.76
N ALA A 18 16.42 20.10 19.37
CA ALA A 18 17.70 19.87 18.74
C ALA A 18 18.15 18.39 18.75
N LEU A 19 17.42 17.52 19.44
CA LEU A 19 17.62 16.09 19.25
C LEU A 19 17.26 15.79 17.78
N PRO A 20 18.22 15.32 16.96
CA PRO A 20 17.87 14.84 15.64
C PRO A 20 16.84 13.75 15.88
N VAL A 21 15.60 13.98 15.48
CA VAL A 21 14.69 12.91 15.14
C VAL A 21 15.37 12.25 13.94
N SER A 22 16.33 11.38 14.22
CA SER A 22 16.76 10.37 13.30
C SER A 22 15.51 9.56 13.05
N ALA A 23 14.70 10.01 12.08
CA ALA A 23 13.79 9.13 11.39
C ALA A 23 14.69 8.04 10.84
N ARG A 24 14.94 7.02 11.65
CA ARG A 24 15.61 5.82 11.26
C ARG A 24 14.76 5.32 10.10
N ARG A 25 15.27 5.46 8.89
CA ARG A 25 14.66 4.83 7.72
C ARG A 25 14.69 3.34 8.04
N ARG A 26 13.57 2.84 8.57
CA ARG A 26 13.37 1.42 8.81
C ARG A 26 13.10 0.82 7.44
N GLY A 27 14.14 0.47 6.72
CA GLY A 27 14.02 -0.36 5.54
C GLY A 27 13.72 -1.81 5.92
N ILE A 28 13.86 -2.72 4.97
CA ILE A 28 13.84 -4.16 5.23
C ILE A 28 14.93 -4.48 6.24
N ASP A 29 14.54 -5.08 7.37
CA ASP A 29 15.47 -5.53 8.42
C ASP A 29 15.67 -7.05 8.33
N PRO A 30 16.81 -7.53 7.74
CA PRO A 30 17.05 -8.97 7.56
C PRO A 30 17.19 -9.71 8.89
N VAL A 31 17.58 -9.03 9.96
CA VAL A 31 17.73 -9.65 11.28
C VAL A 31 16.35 -9.89 11.89
N ALA A 32 15.47 -8.89 11.83
CA ALA A 32 14.11 -9.04 12.29
C ALA A 32 13.36 -10.12 11.50
N ASP A 33 13.52 -10.15 10.18
CA ASP A 33 12.94 -11.20 9.32
C ASP A 33 13.46 -12.60 9.70
N SER A 34 14.77 -12.74 9.93
CA SER A 34 15.37 -14.03 10.33
C SER A 34 14.85 -14.50 11.70
N LEU A 35 14.75 -13.60 12.67
CA LEU A 35 14.20 -13.90 14.00
C LEU A 35 12.73 -14.31 13.93
N ALA A 36 11.94 -13.62 13.10
CA ALA A 36 10.53 -13.96 12.91
C ALA A 36 10.34 -15.35 12.26
N ILE A 37 11.17 -15.68 11.27
CA ILE A 37 11.18 -17.01 10.63
C ILE A 37 11.54 -18.09 11.65
N GLU A 38 12.57 -17.87 12.46
CA GLU A 38 13.00 -18.84 13.47
C GLU A 38 11.93 -19.06 14.54
N ALA A 39 11.31 -17.97 15.03
CA ALA A 39 10.20 -18.08 15.97
C ALA A 39 9.00 -18.85 15.39
N MET A 40 8.71 -18.66 14.09
CA MET A 40 7.67 -19.43 13.40
C MET A 40 8.04 -20.90 13.28
N ARG A 41 9.31 -21.22 12.96
CA ARG A 41 9.80 -22.60 12.93
C ARG A 41 9.63 -23.31 14.26
N GLN A 42 9.94 -22.63 15.36
CA GLN A 42 9.77 -23.17 16.72
C GLN A 42 8.28 -23.44 17.02
N LYS A 43 7.38 -22.51 16.68
CA LYS A 43 5.92 -22.71 16.83
C LYS A 43 5.45 -23.92 16.01
N MET A 44 5.89 -24.05 14.77
CA MET A 44 5.53 -25.18 13.92
C MET A 44 6.15 -26.50 14.41
N ALA A 45 7.36 -26.47 14.98
CA ALA A 45 8.01 -27.66 15.54
C ALA A 45 7.18 -28.27 16.69
N GLN A 46 6.61 -27.45 17.55
CA GLN A 46 5.71 -27.91 18.63
C GLN A 46 4.49 -28.66 18.11
N ILE A 47 3.88 -28.15 17.01
CA ILE A 47 2.73 -28.81 16.39
C ILE A 47 3.14 -30.13 15.74
N ARG A 48 4.34 -30.18 15.12
CA ARG A 48 4.87 -31.38 14.45
C ARG A 48 5.10 -32.56 15.37
N GLU A 49 5.20 -32.34 16.68
CA GLU A 49 5.28 -33.44 17.66
C GLU A 49 4.00 -34.27 17.70
N TYR A 50 2.86 -33.67 17.32
CA TYR A 50 1.54 -34.32 17.44
C TYR A 50 0.93 -34.67 16.07
N ARG A 51 1.23 -33.87 15.04
CA ARG A 51 0.71 -34.06 13.68
C ARG A 51 1.54 -33.31 12.64
N PRO A 52 1.44 -33.67 11.36
CA PRO A 52 1.99 -32.85 10.27
C PRO A 52 1.44 -31.43 10.29
N THR A 53 2.28 -30.43 10.09
CA THR A 53 1.87 -29.03 9.92
C THR A 53 1.46 -28.75 8.49
N VAL A 54 0.42 -27.95 8.32
CA VAL A 54 -0.11 -27.54 7.00
C VAL A 54 0.03 -26.04 6.84
N ALA A 55 0.82 -25.63 5.83
CA ALA A 55 0.91 -24.23 5.41
C ALA A 55 0.09 -24.03 4.13
N LEU A 56 -0.80 -23.06 4.15
CA LEU A 56 -1.59 -22.66 2.98
C LEU A 56 -0.86 -21.54 2.26
N VAL A 57 -0.40 -21.80 1.03
CA VAL A 57 0.31 -20.81 0.20
C VAL A 57 -0.61 -20.37 -0.93
N LEU A 58 -0.95 -19.09 -0.93
CA LEU A 58 -1.90 -18.48 -1.86
C LEU A 58 -1.18 -17.48 -2.78
N SER A 59 -1.10 -17.82 -4.06
CA SER A 59 -0.46 -16.98 -5.08
C SER A 59 -1.29 -15.74 -5.43
N GLY A 60 -0.66 -14.76 -6.05
CA GLY A 60 -1.35 -13.67 -6.71
C GLY A 60 -2.11 -14.12 -7.96
N GLY A 61 -2.85 -13.22 -8.56
CA GLY A 61 -3.59 -13.52 -9.79
C GLY A 61 -4.74 -12.55 -10.07
N GLY A 62 -4.79 -11.43 -9.38
CA GLY A 62 -5.88 -10.46 -9.52
C GLY A 62 -7.24 -11.11 -9.28
N ALA A 63 -8.19 -10.89 -10.18
CA ALA A 63 -9.54 -11.46 -10.05
C ALA A 63 -9.56 -13.00 -9.97
N LYS A 64 -8.60 -13.70 -10.59
CA LYS A 64 -8.52 -15.16 -10.50
C LYS A 64 -8.21 -15.67 -9.10
N GLY A 65 -7.52 -14.85 -8.28
CA GLY A 65 -7.21 -15.21 -6.90
C GLY A 65 -8.43 -15.33 -5.99
N THR A 66 -9.61 -14.82 -6.38
CA THR A 66 -10.86 -15.06 -5.65
C THR A 66 -11.23 -16.54 -5.57
N ALA A 67 -10.71 -17.38 -6.49
CA ALA A 67 -10.88 -18.83 -6.45
C ALA A 67 -10.27 -19.48 -5.19
N HIS A 68 -9.34 -18.81 -4.52
CA HIS A 68 -8.78 -19.29 -3.25
C HIS A 68 -9.87 -19.55 -2.19
N VAL A 69 -10.97 -18.77 -2.19
CA VAL A 69 -12.09 -18.99 -1.27
C VAL A 69 -12.67 -20.39 -1.44
N GLY A 70 -12.84 -20.84 -2.68
CA GLY A 70 -13.33 -22.21 -2.97
C GLY A 70 -12.36 -23.31 -2.54
N VAL A 71 -11.06 -23.04 -2.65
CA VAL A 71 -10.01 -23.98 -2.18
C VAL A 71 -10.03 -24.07 -0.65
N ILE A 72 -10.09 -22.94 0.04
CA ILE A 72 -10.17 -22.90 1.51
C ILE A 72 -11.43 -23.66 1.99
N ARG A 73 -12.58 -23.43 1.35
CA ARG A 73 -13.82 -24.20 1.62
C ARG A 73 -13.58 -25.69 1.58
N ARG A 74 -12.92 -26.15 0.54
CA ARG A 74 -12.66 -27.59 0.37
C ARG A 74 -11.69 -28.14 1.42
N ILE A 75 -10.70 -27.35 1.83
CA ILE A 75 -9.76 -27.70 2.90
C ILE A 75 -10.51 -27.85 4.23
N GLU A 76 -11.39 -26.91 4.56
CA GLU A 76 -12.21 -26.97 5.78
C GLU A 76 -13.20 -28.15 5.76
N GLU A 77 -13.90 -28.38 4.64
CA GLU A 77 -14.81 -29.54 4.47
C GLU A 77 -14.10 -30.88 4.69
N LEU A 78 -12.82 -30.96 4.31
CA LEU A 78 -12.00 -32.15 4.53
C LEU A 78 -11.42 -32.24 5.94
N GLY A 79 -11.68 -31.25 6.80
CA GLY A 79 -11.16 -31.20 8.17
C GLY A 79 -9.63 -31.06 8.23
N ILE A 80 -9.01 -30.52 7.19
CA ILE A 80 -7.56 -30.29 7.15
C ILE A 80 -7.25 -29.02 7.95
N PRO A 81 -6.51 -29.10 9.07
CA PRO A 81 -6.16 -27.93 9.85
C PRO A 81 -5.10 -27.10 9.13
N VAL A 82 -5.32 -25.80 9.02
CA VAL A 82 -4.33 -24.84 8.47
C VAL A 82 -3.60 -24.19 9.65
N ASP A 83 -2.27 -24.36 9.70
CA ASP A 83 -1.42 -23.86 10.77
C ASP A 83 -0.78 -22.51 10.47
N MET A 84 -0.70 -22.16 9.18
CA MET A 84 -0.08 -20.94 8.71
C MET A 84 -0.60 -20.59 7.32
N VAL A 85 -0.70 -19.30 7.04
CA VAL A 85 -1.07 -18.78 5.71
C VAL A 85 0.03 -17.87 5.20
N LEU A 86 0.43 -18.10 3.95
CA LEU A 86 1.31 -17.21 3.20
C LEU A 86 0.54 -16.73 1.97
N GLY A 87 0.63 -15.44 1.67
CA GLY A 87 -0.11 -14.90 0.53
C GLY A 87 0.63 -13.81 -0.22
N THR A 88 0.36 -13.75 -1.53
CA THR A 88 0.84 -12.68 -2.40
C THR A 88 -0.36 -12.06 -3.13
N SER A 89 -0.41 -10.72 -3.24
CA SER A 89 -1.45 -10.02 -3.99
C SER A 89 -2.86 -10.42 -3.52
N MET A 90 -3.74 -10.90 -4.41
CA MET A 90 -5.07 -11.40 -4.05
C MET A 90 -4.99 -12.56 -3.03
N GLY A 91 -3.96 -13.41 -3.11
CA GLY A 91 -3.72 -14.45 -2.11
C GLY A 91 -3.40 -13.88 -0.74
N GLY A 92 -2.71 -12.74 -0.68
CA GLY A 92 -2.47 -11.98 0.56
C GLY A 92 -3.75 -11.38 1.13
N LEU A 93 -4.66 -10.90 0.27
CA LEU A 93 -5.97 -10.38 0.71
C LEU A 93 -6.86 -11.50 1.27
N ILE A 94 -7.08 -12.55 0.50
CA ILE A 94 -7.94 -13.69 0.92
C ILE A 94 -7.33 -14.42 2.11
N GLY A 95 -6.02 -14.68 2.07
CA GLY A 95 -5.30 -15.33 3.17
C GLY A 95 -5.30 -14.49 4.45
N GLY A 96 -5.16 -13.16 4.31
CA GLY A 96 -5.27 -12.24 5.44
C GLY A 96 -6.65 -12.27 6.08
N LEU A 97 -7.73 -12.23 5.30
CA LEU A 97 -9.10 -12.34 5.83
C LEU A 97 -9.30 -13.68 6.55
N TYR A 98 -8.85 -14.79 5.95
CA TYR A 98 -8.92 -16.09 6.59
C TYR A 98 -8.16 -16.13 7.91
N SER A 99 -6.96 -15.55 7.95
CA SER A 99 -6.13 -15.48 9.15
C SER A 99 -6.72 -14.60 10.25
N LEU A 100 -7.54 -13.61 9.90
CA LEU A 100 -8.31 -12.78 10.83
C LEU A 100 -9.53 -13.49 11.40
N GLY A 101 -9.85 -14.71 10.93
CA GLY A 101 -10.99 -15.51 11.40
C GLY A 101 -12.29 -15.32 10.60
N TYR A 102 -12.20 -14.74 9.39
CA TYR A 102 -13.36 -14.72 8.50
C TYR A 102 -13.73 -16.14 8.07
N THR A 103 -15.00 -16.47 8.13
CA THR A 103 -15.49 -17.77 7.63
C THR A 103 -15.50 -17.76 6.09
N VAL A 104 -15.50 -18.96 5.51
CA VAL A 104 -15.56 -19.11 4.07
C VAL A 104 -16.83 -18.47 3.48
N GLU A 105 -17.97 -18.56 4.19
CA GLU A 105 -19.22 -17.94 3.77
C GLU A 105 -19.13 -16.41 3.76
N GLN A 106 -18.49 -15.84 4.77
CA GLN A 106 -18.26 -14.39 4.83
C GLN A 106 -17.35 -13.92 3.67
N MET A 107 -16.26 -14.64 3.43
CA MET A 107 -15.34 -14.33 2.32
C MET A 107 -16.03 -14.48 0.96
N ASP A 108 -16.81 -15.55 0.74
CA ASP A 108 -17.58 -15.76 -0.49
C ASP A 108 -18.63 -14.65 -0.69
N SER A 109 -19.30 -14.26 0.38
CA SER A 109 -20.26 -13.12 0.36
C SER A 109 -19.57 -11.82 -0.03
N ILE A 110 -18.39 -11.52 0.56
CA ILE A 110 -17.60 -10.33 0.24
C ILE A 110 -17.23 -10.35 -1.25
N VAL A 111 -16.66 -11.45 -1.73
CA VAL A 111 -16.20 -11.58 -3.12
C VAL A 111 -17.34 -11.42 -4.13
N ARG A 112 -18.51 -11.99 -3.86
CA ARG A 112 -19.67 -11.96 -4.79
C ARG A 112 -20.44 -10.65 -4.79
N ASN A 113 -20.57 -10.02 -3.62
CA ASN A 113 -21.42 -8.84 -3.47
C ASN A 113 -20.66 -7.52 -3.58
N MET A 114 -19.33 -7.57 -3.67
CA MET A 114 -18.52 -6.37 -3.81
C MET A 114 -18.66 -5.75 -5.19
N ASP A 115 -18.83 -4.45 -5.24
CA ASP A 115 -18.67 -3.68 -6.46
C ASP A 115 -17.16 -3.52 -6.78
N TRP A 116 -16.63 -4.46 -7.52
CA TRP A 116 -15.20 -4.47 -7.92
C TRP A 116 -14.83 -3.25 -8.76
N ASN A 117 -15.75 -2.72 -9.58
CA ASN A 117 -15.48 -1.52 -10.38
C ASN A 117 -15.29 -0.30 -9.51
N TRP A 118 -16.06 -0.19 -8.42
CA TRP A 118 -15.87 0.86 -7.44
C TRP A 118 -14.62 0.63 -6.60
N ALA A 119 -14.43 -0.57 -6.06
CA ALA A 119 -13.31 -0.91 -5.18
C ALA A 119 -11.96 -0.72 -5.87
N LEU A 120 -11.86 -1.14 -7.14
CA LEU A 120 -10.64 -1.02 -7.95
C LEU A 120 -10.56 0.30 -8.74
N SER A 121 -11.22 1.34 -8.28
CA SER A 121 -11.16 2.68 -8.86
C SER A 121 -11.08 3.73 -7.75
N ASP A 122 -10.66 4.95 -8.10
CA ASP A 122 -10.72 6.10 -7.19
C ASP A 122 -11.98 6.95 -7.44
N ARG A 123 -12.99 6.35 -8.06
CA ARG A 123 -14.23 7.07 -8.37
C ARG A 123 -15.02 7.32 -7.09
N LEU A 124 -15.34 8.57 -6.86
CA LEU A 124 -16.34 8.91 -5.86
C LEU A 124 -17.71 8.40 -6.31
N SER A 125 -18.49 7.90 -5.37
CA SER A 125 -19.90 7.56 -5.66
C SER A 125 -20.62 8.80 -6.17
N ARG A 126 -21.41 8.67 -7.23
CA ARG A 126 -22.22 9.78 -7.80
C ARG A 126 -23.07 10.51 -6.76
N LYS A 127 -23.40 9.86 -5.64
CA LYS A 127 -24.14 10.46 -4.52
C LYS A 127 -23.39 11.64 -3.87
N TYR A 128 -22.05 11.67 -3.97
CA TYR A 128 -21.19 12.67 -3.35
C TYR A 128 -20.61 13.67 -4.34
N ILE A 129 -20.94 13.53 -5.64
CA ILE A 129 -20.46 14.44 -6.68
C ILE A 129 -21.58 15.42 -7.02
N SER A 130 -21.30 16.72 -7.04
CA SER A 130 -22.27 17.72 -7.41
C SER A 130 -22.70 17.53 -8.89
N TYR A 131 -23.91 17.95 -9.21
CA TYR A 131 -24.43 17.87 -10.60
C TYR A 131 -23.53 18.63 -11.58
N SER A 132 -22.99 19.78 -11.18
CA SER A 132 -22.06 20.57 -11.99
C SER A 132 -20.79 19.82 -12.31
N ASP A 133 -20.19 19.13 -11.32
CA ASP A 133 -18.96 18.37 -11.49
C ASP A 133 -19.17 17.13 -12.35
N THR A 134 -20.31 16.46 -12.20
CA THR A 134 -20.71 15.33 -13.04
C THR A 134 -20.84 15.75 -14.50
N LYS A 135 -21.55 16.87 -14.75
CA LYS A 135 -21.75 17.41 -16.09
C LYS A 135 -20.43 17.78 -16.77
N TYR A 136 -19.46 18.28 -16.00
CA TYR A 136 -18.15 18.65 -16.51
C TYR A 136 -17.30 17.43 -16.86
N LYS A 137 -17.26 16.42 -15.98
CA LYS A 137 -16.48 15.18 -16.16
C LYS A 137 -16.99 14.29 -17.29
N GLU A 138 -18.31 14.27 -17.52
CA GLU A 138 -18.91 13.48 -18.59
C GLU A 138 -18.77 14.15 -19.98
N LYS A 139 -18.46 15.44 -20.02
CA LYS A 139 -18.35 16.19 -21.28
C LYS A 139 -17.00 16.01 -21.98
N TYR A 140 -15.93 15.74 -21.23
CA TYR A 140 -14.58 15.69 -21.76
C TYR A 140 -13.92 14.34 -21.45
N LEU A 141 -13.34 13.73 -22.49
CA LEU A 141 -12.58 12.47 -22.36
C LEU A 141 -11.29 12.69 -21.56
N LEU A 142 -10.68 13.86 -21.74
CA LEU A 142 -9.48 14.31 -21.05
C LEU A 142 -9.66 15.76 -20.62
N SER A 143 -9.38 16.06 -19.37
CA SER A 143 -9.38 17.42 -18.84
C SER A 143 -8.01 17.72 -18.26
N ILE A 144 -7.30 18.67 -18.87
CA ILE A 144 -6.03 19.17 -18.35
C ILE A 144 -6.34 20.51 -17.67
N PRO A 145 -6.31 20.59 -16.34
CA PRO A 145 -6.56 21.82 -15.64
C PRO A 145 -5.40 22.78 -15.84
N PHE A 146 -5.69 23.98 -16.35
CA PHE A 146 -4.74 25.08 -16.42
C PHE A 146 -5.41 26.37 -15.97
N TYR A 147 -4.63 27.32 -15.51
CA TYR A 147 -5.12 28.66 -15.17
C TYR A 147 -4.22 29.73 -15.82
N TYR A 148 -4.82 30.87 -16.07
CA TYR A 148 -4.12 32.02 -16.64
C TYR A 148 -3.68 32.95 -15.53
N GLU A 149 -2.40 33.28 -15.48
CA GLU A 149 -1.86 34.24 -14.54
C GLU A 149 -0.85 35.13 -15.27
N LYS A 150 -1.19 36.41 -15.46
CA LYS A 150 -0.32 37.46 -16.05
C LYS A 150 0.53 36.93 -17.22
N ASP A 151 -0.05 36.77 -18.37
CA ASP A 151 0.59 36.34 -19.61
C ASP A 151 1.12 34.89 -19.65
N TYR A 152 0.84 34.08 -18.64
CA TYR A 152 1.22 32.66 -18.59
C TYR A 152 0.01 31.75 -18.38
N TYR A 153 0.02 30.60 -19.07
CA TYR A 153 -0.83 29.46 -18.74
C TYR A 153 -0.07 28.50 -17.85
N ARG A 154 -0.66 28.13 -16.74
CA ARG A 154 -0.09 27.17 -15.81
C ARG A 154 -0.95 25.93 -15.73
N MET A 155 -0.35 24.75 -15.86
CA MET A 155 -1.04 23.49 -15.64
C MET A 155 -1.03 23.13 -14.16
N LYS A 156 -2.19 22.79 -13.62
CA LYS A 156 -2.31 22.20 -12.30
C LYS A 156 -1.95 20.71 -12.42
N LEU A 157 -0.72 20.36 -12.07
CA LEU A 157 -0.31 18.96 -11.94
C LEU A 157 -0.88 18.38 -10.65
N ALA A 158 -1.17 17.09 -10.64
CA ALA A 158 -1.96 16.40 -9.63
C ALA A 158 -1.43 16.46 -8.18
N ASP A 159 -0.25 16.99 -7.96
CA ASP A 159 0.32 17.18 -6.63
C ASP A 159 -0.01 18.58 -6.13
N GLU A 160 -1.03 18.71 -5.29
CA GLU A 160 -1.51 20.00 -4.76
C GLU A 160 -0.44 20.79 -3.99
N ASN A 161 0.67 20.17 -3.59
CA ASN A 161 1.76 20.79 -2.87
C ASN A 161 2.97 21.16 -3.75
N ARG A 162 2.93 20.87 -5.05
CA ARG A 162 3.99 21.26 -5.99
C ARG A 162 3.41 21.95 -7.21
N PHE A 163 3.10 23.21 -7.08
CA PHE A 163 2.97 24.10 -8.22
C PHE A 163 4.36 24.30 -8.83
N SER A 164 4.66 23.60 -9.92
CA SER A 164 5.75 24.00 -10.78
C SER A 164 5.18 24.95 -11.84
N PRO A 165 5.41 26.24 -11.73
CA PRO A 165 5.00 27.19 -12.76
C PRO A 165 5.94 27.03 -13.95
N LEU A 166 5.57 26.20 -14.92
CA LEU A 166 6.24 26.19 -16.21
C LEU A 166 5.48 27.12 -17.15
N PRO A 167 6.07 28.19 -17.62
CA PRO A 167 5.48 29.02 -18.68
C PRO A 167 5.32 28.15 -19.93
N VAL A 168 4.21 28.32 -20.65
CA VAL A 168 3.87 27.51 -21.84
C VAL A 168 4.95 27.61 -22.91
N HIS A 169 5.66 28.73 -22.99
CA HIS A 169 6.76 28.91 -23.95
C HIS A 169 7.96 27.98 -23.63
N GLU A 170 8.23 27.66 -22.36
CA GLU A 170 9.30 26.69 -22.00
C GLU A 170 8.89 25.25 -22.35
N ILE A 171 7.59 24.94 -22.42
CA ILE A 171 7.10 23.63 -22.86
C ILE A 171 7.17 23.50 -24.38
N LEU A 172 6.98 24.61 -25.11
CA LEU A 172 6.98 24.63 -26.58
C LEU A 172 8.37 24.82 -27.16
N ASP A 173 9.35 25.34 -26.38
CA ASP A 173 10.76 25.53 -26.79
C ASP A 173 11.61 24.24 -26.74
N ILE A 174 10.96 23.07 -26.61
CA ILE A 174 11.60 21.74 -26.59
C ILE A 174 12.27 21.38 -27.93
N GLY A 175 12.28 22.29 -28.88
CA GLY A 175 12.83 22.07 -30.24
C GLY A 175 14.12 22.79 -30.58
N ALA A 176 14.66 23.67 -29.75
CA ALA A 176 15.81 24.47 -30.08
C ALA A 176 16.92 24.34 -29.01
N ASP A 177 17.94 23.62 -29.37
CA ASP A 177 19.36 23.77 -28.97
C ASP A 177 19.73 23.81 -27.47
N ASN A 178 19.01 23.12 -26.56
CA ASN A 178 19.46 22.98 -25.18
C ASN A 178 19.93 21.55 -24.89
N GLU A 179 21.21 21.43 -24.52
CA GLU A 179 21.85 20.17 -24.06
C GLU A 179 21.14 19.51 -22.85
N ASP A 180 20.23 20.23 -22.16
CA ASP A 180 19.47 19.78 -21.00
C ASP A 180 18.07 19.19 -21.32
N GLY A 181 17.65 19.16 -22.58
CA GLY A 181 16.28 18.76 -22.99
C GLY A 181 15.79 17.40 -22.47
N PRO A 182 16.58 16.32 -22.59
CA PRO A 182 16.15 15.00 -22.11
C PRO A 182 16.07 14.89 -20.59
N ASP A 183 16.95 15.59 -19.86
CA ASP A 183 17.00 15.55 -18.40
C ASP A 183 15.93 16.43 -17.75
N PHE A 184 15.55 17.52 -18.40
CA PHE A 184 14.45 18.38 -18.00
C PHE A 184 13.10 17.64 -18.10
N LEU A 185 12.86 16.96 -19.23
CA LEU A 185 11.67 16.12 -19.41
C LEU A 185 11.62 14.97 -18.41
N LYS A 186 12.74 14.30 -18.16
CA LYS A 186 12.81 13.24 -17.14
C LYS A 186 12.57 13.78 -15.73
N ARG A 187 13.14 14.92 -15.36
CA ARG A 187 12.97 15.48 -14.01
C ARG A 187 11.56 16.05 -13.76
N ASN A 188 11.00 16.75 -14.72
CA ASN A 188 9.77 17.52 -14.51
C ASN A 188 8.52 16.79 -15.01
N LEU A 189 8.58 16.04 -16.10
CA LEU A 189 7.44 15.31 -16.64
C LEU A 189 7.32 13.91 -16.01
N ILE A 190 8.41 13.17 -15.93
CA ILE A 190 8.41 11.81 -15.35
C ILE A 190 8.27 11.89 -13.83
N GLY A 191 8.88 12.90 -13.18
CA GLY A 191 8.71 13.15 -11.74
C GLY A 191 7.31 13.61 -11.33
N SER A 192 6.52 14.15 -12.27
CA SER A 192 5.14 14.59 -12.05
C SER A 192 4.08 13.57 -12.51
N LEU A 193 4.48 12.51 -13.20
CA LEU A 193 3.55 11.42 -13.52
C LEU A 193 3.11 10.73 -12.22
N PRO A 194 1.79 10.46 -12.08
CA PRO A 194 1.31 9.72 -10.94
C PRO A 194 1.99 8.35 -10.91
N SER A 195 2.42 7.92 -9.73
CA SER A 195 3.10 6.63 -9.52
C SER A 195 2.22 5.41 -9.79
N GLY A 196 0.93 5.63 -10.12
CA GLY A 196 -0.05 4.65 -10.53
C GLY A 196 -1.26 5.33 -11.14
N TYR A 197 -2.01 4.62 -11.96
CA TYR A 197 -3.26 5.11 -12.57
C TYR A 197 -4.36 5.32 -11.51
N ILE A 198 -4.32 4.51 -10.44
CA ILE A 198 -5.28 4.50 -9.33
C ILE A 198 -4.51 4.71 -8.03
N TYR A 199 -4.88 5.72 -7.22
CA TYR A 199 -4.31 5.89 -5.88
C TYR A 199 -4.68 4.73 -4.95
N GLY A 200 -5.84 4.10 -5.18
CA GLY A 200 -6.33 2.96 -4.43
C GLY A 200 -6.97 3.34 -3.10
N GLN A 201 -7.55 4.54 -3.01
CA GLN A 201 -8.20 4.99 -1.78
C GLN A 201 -9.40 4.11 -1.43
N ASN A 202 -10.23 3.72 -2.42
CA ASN A 202 -11.38 2.85 -2.19
C ASN A 202 -10.95 1.46 -1.71
N VAL A 203 -9.89 0.91 -2.29
CA VAL A 203 -9.29 -0.37 -1.83
C VAL A 203 -8.75 -0.23 -0.41
N SER A 204 -8.04 0.86 -0.08
CA SER A 204 -7.53 1.10 1.25
C SER A 204 -8.65 1.20 2.28
N ASN A 205 -9.71 1.94 1.96
CA ASN A 205 -10.89 2.06 2.82
C ASN A 205 -11.60 0.71 3.01
N LEU A 206 -11.70 -0.08 1.94
CA LEU A 206 -12.26 -1.43 1.99
C LEU A 206 -11.44 -2.32 2.91
N ILE A 207 -10.13 -2.42 2.71
CA ILE A 207 -9.25 -3.23 3.56
C ILE A 207 -9.37 -2.75 5.02
N SER A 208 -9.34 -1.44 5.27
CA SER A 208 -9.50 -0.89 6.62
C SER A 208 -10.84 -1.26 7.25
N SER A 209 -11.93 -1.29 6.49
CA SER A 209 -13.24 -1.73 6.98
C SER A 209 -13.29 -3.23 7.30
N LEU A 210 -12.61 -4.05 6.51
CA LEU A 210 -12.51 -5.49 6.72
C LEU A 210 -11.55 -5.87 7.86
N THR A 211 -10.63 -4.98 8.24
CA THR A 211 -9.65 -5.19 9.31
C THR A 211 -9.92 -4.34 10.54
N ILE A 212 -11.15 -3.87 10.74
CA ILE A 212 -11.50 -2.85 11.76
C ILE A 212 -11.11 -3.23 13.19
N GLY A 213 -11.08 -4.52 13.52
CA GLY A 213 -10.64 -5.02 14.83
C GLY A 213 -9.12 -5.15 14.99
N TYR A 214 -8.34 -4.86 13.95
CA TYR A 214 -6.89 -5.12 13.87
C TYR A 214 -6.14 -3.91 13.29
N GLN A 215 -6.42 -2.71 13.84
CA GLN A 215 -5.86 -1.45 13.33
C GLN A 215 -4.47 -1.12 13.87
N ASP A 216 -4.11 -1.72 15.01
CA ASP A 216 -2.83 -1.48 15.67
C ASP A 216 -1.69 -2.29 15.04
N GLU A 217 -0.47 -1.89 15.36
CA GLU A 217 0.70 -2.69 15.05
C GLU A 217 0.68 -3.98 15.88
N MET A 218 0.84 -5.12 15.21
CA MET A 218 0.78 -6.43 15.85
C MET A 218 1.74 -7.43 15.20
N ASP A 219 2.00 -8.51 15.90
CA ASP A 219 2.68 -9.67 15.35
C ASP A 219 1.64 -10.57 14.66
N PHE A 220 1.82 -10.86 13.38
CA PHE A 220 0.86 -11.66 12.62
C PHE A 220 0.89 -13.15 12.98
N ARG A 221 1.85 -13.55 13.83
CA ARG A 221 1.87 -14.90 14.45
C ARG A 221 0.78 -15.07 15.52
N ASP A 222 0.26 -13.95 16.05
CA ASP A 222 -0.75 -13.92 17.11
C ASP A 222 -2.17 -13.88 16.55
N LEU A 223 -2.32 -13.83 15.22
CA LEU A 223 -3.61 -13.99 14.56
C LEU A 223 -4.21 -15.39 14.82
N PRO A 224 -5.53 -15.56 14.72
CA PRO A 224 -6.20 -16.87 14.81
C PRO A 224 -5.53 -17.95 13.96
N VAL A 225 -5.11 -17.60 12.74
CA VAL A 225 -4.18 -18.40 11.94
C VAL A 225 -2.97 -17.52 11.62
N PRO A 226 -1.76 -17.92 11.97
CA PRO A 226 -0.54 -17.18 11.64
C PRO A 226 -0.46 -16.79 10.18
N PHE A 227 -0.11 -15.52 9.93
CA PHE A 227 -0.13 -14.94 8.59
C PHE A 227 1.20 -14.33 8.19
N THR A 228 1.48 -14.41 6.91
CA THR A 228 2.59 -13.69 6.27
C THR A 228 2.18 -13.31 4.86
N CYS A 229 2.50 -12.12 4.42
CA CYS A 229 2.39 -11.76 3.01
C CYS A 229 3.63 -11.05 2.50
N ILE A 230 3.77 -11.00 1.19
CA ILE A 230 4.97 -10.50 0.52
C ILE A 230 4.62 -9.26 -0.29
N ALA A 231 5.44 -8.22 -0.17
CA ALA A 231 5.48 -7.08 -1.06
C ALA A 231 6.89 -6.92 -1.63
N ALA A 232 7.04 -6.26 -2.76
CA ALA A 232 8.34 -5.94 -3.34
C ALA A 232 8.71 -4.48 -3.05
N ASP A 233 9.90 -4.24 -2.52
CA ASP A 233 10.39 -2.89 -2.31
C ASP A 233 11.18 -2.41 -3.54
N LEU A 234 10.68 -1.38 -4.21
CA LEU A 234 11.32 -0.80 -5.40
C LEU A 234 12.64 -0.08 -5.08
N VAL A 235 12.85 0.33 -3.83
CA VAL A 235 14.07 1.05 -3.43
C VAL A 235 15.24 0.09 -3.30
N SER A 236 15.03 -1.03 -2.62
CA SER A 236 16.09 -2.03 -2.38
C SER A 236 16.09 -3.18 -3.39
N GLY A 237 15.01 -3.34 -4.16
CA GLY A 237 14.80 -4.48 -5.06
C GLY A 237 14.57 -5.81 -4.33
N LYS A 238 14.30 -5.77 -3.03
CA LYS A 238 14.13 -6.97 -2.19
C LYS A 238 12.66 -7.22 -1.87
N ALA A 239 12.34 -8.45 -1.49
CA ALA A 239 11.04 -8.79 -0.93
C ALA A 239 10.94 -8.21 0.49
N LYS A 240 9.82 -7.55 0.80
CA LYS A 240 9.38 -7.24 2.15
C LYS A 240 8.46 -8.36 2.62
N ILE A 241 8.91 -9.11 3.59
CA ILE A 241 8.12 -10.14 4.26
C ILE A 241 7.37 -9.48 5.42
N TRP A 242 6.05 -9.45 5.33
CA TRP A 242 5.20 -8.94 6.39
C TRP A 242 4.87 -10.05 7.38
N HIS A 243 5.49 -10.00 8.54
CA HIS A 243 5.20 -10.87 9.68
C HIS A 243 4.70 -10.08 10.90
N SER A 244 4.73 -8.76 10.82
CA SER A 244 4.28 -7.84 11.86
C SER A 244 4.02 -6.45 11.29
N GLY A 245 3.37 -5.58 12.06
CA GLY A 245 3.00 -4.22 11.69
C GLY A 245 1.49 -4.06 11.58
N LYS A 246 1.04 -3.10 10.79
CA LYS A 246 -0.40 -2.92 10.50
C LYS A 246 -0.81 -3.85 9.38
N ILE A 247 -1.81 -4.68 9.64
CA ILE A 247 -2.24 -5.68 8.68
C ILE A 247 -2.85 -5.08 7.41
N ASN A 248 -3.49 -3.91 7.52
CA ASN A 248 -4.01 -3.20 6.36
C ASN A 248 -2.89 -2.70 5.43
N ASP A 249 -1.76 -2.24 5.97
CA ASP A 249 -0.60 -1.82 5.17
C ASP A 249 0.05 -3.01 4.47
N ALA A 250 0.13 -4.14 5.15
CA ALA A 250 0.61 -5.39 4.60
C ALA A 250 -0.29 -5.86 3.43
N MET A 251 -1.60 -5.96 3.66
CA MET A 251 -2.57 -6.36 2.64
C MET A 251 -2.64 -5.36 1.48
N ARG A 252 -2.56 -4.04 1.76
CA ARG A 252 -2.59 -3.02 0.72
C ARG A 252 -1.32 -3.03 -0.12
N SER A 253 -0.14 -3.21 0.49
CA SER A 253 1.13 -3.23 -0.23
C SER A 253 1.27 -4.45 -1.13
N THR A 254 0.88 -5.64 -0.64
CA THR A 254 1.00 -6.89 -1.42
C THR A 254 0.17 -6.90 -2.70
N MET A 255 -0.88 -6.06 -2.80
CA MET A 255 -1.74 -5.94 -3.98
C MET A 255 -1.52 -4.67 -4.81
N SER A 256 -0.47 -3.90 -4.53
CA SER A 256 -0.13 -2.66 -5.25
C SER A 256 0.53 -2.94 -6.59
N ILE A 257 -0.23 -3.40 -7.59
CA ILE A 257 0.26 -3.70 -8.94
C ILE A 257 0.87 -2.43 -9.56
N PRO A 258 2.17 -2.44 -9.93
CA PRO A 258 2.82 -1.29 -10.54
C PRO A 258 2.13 -0.81 -11.81
N GLY A 259 2.04 0.49 -11.97
CA GLY A 259 1.34 1.12 -13.08
C GLY A 259 -0.18 1.14 -12.94
N VAL A 260 -0.78 0.24 -12.14
CA VAL A 260 -2.21 0.24 -11.82
C VAL A 260 -2.45 1.01 -10.54
N PHE A 261 -1.88 0.54 -9.43
CA PHE A 261 -2.03 1.17 -8.13
C PHE A 261 -0.79 1.98 -7.73
N ALA A 262 -1.02 3.09 -7.05
CA ALA A 262 0.06 3.81 -6.39
C ALA A 262 0.74 2.90 -5.34
N PRO A 263 2.09 2.92 -5.28
CA PRO A 263 2.83 2.15 -4.29
C PRO A 263 2.54 2.62 -2.86
N VAL A 264 2.63 1.69 -1.92
CA VAL A 264 2.57 2.02 -0.48
C VAL A 264 3.93 2.52 -0.02
N ARG A 265 3.97 3.72 0.54
CA ARG A 265 5.21 4.33 1.05
C ARG A 265 5.20 4.28 2.57
N ILE A 266 6.08 3.47 3.12
CA ILE A 266 6.19 3.27 4.58
C ILE A 266 7.65 3.01 4.97
N ASP A 267 8.10 3.59 6.06
CA ASP A 267 9.44 3.39 6.63
C ASP A 267 10.60 3.57 5.63
N GLY A 268 10.44 4.46 4.66
CA GLY A 268 11.43 4.71 3.61
C GLY A 268 11.44 3.68 2.48
N MET A 269 10.55 2.69 2.52
CA MET A 269 10.30 1.72 1.45
C MET A 269 9.25 2.24 0.47
N VAL A 270 9.30 1.75 -0.76
CA VAL A 270 8.29 1.96 -1.81
C VAL A 270 7.78 0.59 -2.23
N LEU A 271 6.71 0.17 -1.57
CA LEU A 271 6.19 -1.19 -1.67
C LEU A 271 5.15 -1.32 -2.78
N VAL A 272 5.33 -2.35 -3.58
CA VAL A 272 4.45 -2.77 -4.67
C VAL A 272 4.10 -4.24 -4.53
N ASP A 273 3.23 -4.73 -5.43
CA ASP A 273 2.76 -6.12 -5.45
C ASP A 273 3.91 -7.13 -5.34
N GLY A 274 3.75 -8.07 -4.43
CA GLY A 274 4.74 -9.10 -4.16
C GLY A 274 5.00 -10.03 -5.34
N GLY A 275 4.04 -10.18 -6.25
CA GLY A 275 4.16 -11.01 -7.46
C GLY A 275 5.26 -10.60 -8.43
N LEU A 276 5.86 -9.40 -8.25
CA LEU A 276 7.07 -9.00 -8.97
C LEU A 276 8.32 -9.75 -8.48
N ARG A 277 8.28 -10.30 -7.28
CA ARG A 277 9.43 -10.93 -6.65
C ARG A 277 9.16 -12.40 -6.34
N ASP A 278 8.06 -12.67 -5.66
CA ASP A 278 7.66 -14.01 -5.22
C ASP A 278 6.14 -14.17 -5.33
N ASN A 279 5.71 -15.15 -6.12
CA ASN A 279 4.28 -15.38 -6.40
C ASN A 279 3.88 -16.85 -6.14
#